data_e92a03e10f25190a41c5f568ebe590f5
#
_entry.id   e92a03e10f25190a41c5f568ebe590f5
#
_cell.length_a   1.000
_cell.length_b   1.000
_cell.length_c   1.000
_cell.angle_alpha   90.00
_cell.angle_beta   90.00
_cell.angle_gamma   90.00
#
_symmetry.space_group_name_H-M   'P 1'
#
loop_
_entity.id
_entity.type
_entity.pdbx_description
1 polymer ?
#
loop_
_entity_poly.entity_id
_entity_poly.type
_entity_poly.pdbx_seq_one_letter_code
_entity_poly.pdbx_strand_id
1 'polypeptide(L)'
;MIKKLRWKFIAVAMISIIVVLMAIIGTITLINYNKTVDNIDKVLTVLVDNNGKFDDLNFGDDNLENTDGNNNKDNLNHQKDHGEFTKETPYWTRFFSVKFTNSNPEPAVDTSMIASVSKEEAIDMARETIDSNSMIGFYGAYRYKVKIADDFKLVVFVDCTKEMRSIRYFVFTGTWISLVGIIAVFIIVFIFSKIVFNPVKRTYDKQKRFVTNAAHELKTPLTIISANNELIDAQYNSLDETQAIDKQVKKLTIMINNLTLLSKLDEEDKNVDLKEEVDLTKLSNDLIEPFKVIFESRNIKFNFFVDDNCYIKGNTNLISQLLSLLIDNANKYALTYINFEVRIVGKGVELKTSNDADIDEKNPNLLLERFYRNDKARGKIEGSGIGLSVVNEIVKLHKGTIKLNASNNVYSCVIKFKN
;
A
#
# COMPACT_ATOMS: atom_id res chain seq x y z
N MET A 1 -12.55 2.74 12.51
CA MET A 1 -11.11 2.42 12.44
C MET A 1 -10.87 0.94 12.09
N ILE A 2 -11.35 -0.01 12.86
CA ILE A 2 -11.11 -1.47 12.71
C ILE A 2 -11.63 -2.02 11.37
N LYS A 3 -12.79 -1.55 10.86
CA LYS A 3 -13.29 -1.96 9.53
C LYS A 3 -12.32 -1.55 8.40
N LYS A 4 -11.76 -0.34 8.44
CA LYS A 4 -10.76 0.13 7.45
C LYS A 4 -9.48 -0.71 7.53
N LEU A 5 -9.02 -1.06 8.73
CA LEU A 5 -7.83 -1.90 8.94
C LEU A 5 -8.04 -3.31 8.39
N ARG A 6 -9.21 -3.91 8.62
CA ARG A 6 -9.58 -5.22 8.07
C ARG A 6 -9.54 -5.23 6.53
N TRP A 7 -10.13 -4.21 5.87
CA TRP A 7 -10.12 -4.13 4.41
C TRP A 7 -8.70 -3.92 3.85
N LYS A 8 -7.87 -3.11 4.53
CA LYS A 8 -6.46 -2.96 4.16
C LYS A 8 -5.71 -4.28 4.26
N PHE A 9 -5.93 -5.04 5.33
CA PHE A 9 -5.32 -6.37 5.51
C PHE A 9 -5.73 -7.33 4.38
N ILE A 10 -7.02 -7.41 4.05
CA ILE A 10 -7.52 -8.25 2.95
C ILE A 10 -6.88 -7.81 1.62
N ALA A 11 -6.86 -6.51 1.33
CA ALA A 11 -6.28 -5.99 0.10
C ALA A 11 -4.79 -6.33 -0.04
N VAL A 12 -3.99 -6.12 1.02
CA VAL A 12 -2.55 -6.45 1.01
C VAL A 12 -2.33 -7.95 0.80
N ALA A 13 -3.08 -8.80 1.51
CA ALA A 13 -3.00 -10.25 1.36
C ALA A 13 -3.34 -10.69 -0.08
N MET A 14 -4.41 -10.14 -0.66
CA MET A 14 -4.82 -10.48 -2.03
C MET A 14 -3.81 -10.01 -3.08
N ILE A 15 -3.29 -8.78 -2.95
CA ILE A 15 -2.26 -8.26 -3.87
C ILE A 15 -1.00 -9.14 -3.80
N SER A 16 -0.57 -9.52 -2.59
CA SER A 16 0.59 -10.39 -2.42
C SER A 16 0.41 -11.74 -3.13
N ILE A 17 -0.75 -12.38 -3.00
CA ILE A 17 -1.04 -13.66 -3.65
C ILE A 17 -1.07 -13.52 -5.17
N ILE A 18 -1.70 -12.46 -5.70
CA ILE A 18 -1.75 -12.20 -7.14
C ILE A 18 -0.34 -12.03 -7.71
N VAL A 19 0.52 -11.26 -7.05
CA VAL A 19 1.91 -11.04 -7.49
C VAL A 19 2.68 -12.37 -7.52
N VAL A 20 2.55 -13.20 -6.47
CA VAL A 20 3.23 -14.51 -6.41
C VAL A 20 2.74 -15.44 -7.52
N LEU A 21 1.43 -15.52 -7.76
CA LEU A 21 0.87 -16.37 -8.82
C LEU A 21 1.31 -15.90 -10.21
N MET A 22 1.32 -14.59 -10.47
CA MET A 22 1.82 -14.04 -11.73
C MET A 22 3.31 -14.36 -11.94
N ALA A 23 4.13 -14.26 -10.89
CA ALA A 23 5.54 -14.61 -10.95
C ALA A 23 5.74 -16.10 -11.26
N ILE A 24 4.98 -16.99 -10.61
CA ILE A 24 5.07 -18.46 -10.83
C ILE A 24 4.68 -18.80 -12.28
N ILE A 25 3.48 -18.36 -12.73
CA ILE A 25 3.00 -18.66 -14.10
C ILE A 25 3.95 -18.07 -15.12
N GLY A 26 4.40 -16.82 -14.95
CA GLY A 26 5.33 -16.17 -15.84
C GLY A 26 6.67 -16.90 -15.94
N THR A 27 7.25 -17.31 -14.81
CA THR A 27 8.52 -18.05 -14.77
C THR A 27 8.38 -19.40 -15.45
N ILE A 28 7.34 -20.18 -15.14
CA ILE A 28 7.12 -21.50 -15.74
C ILE A 28 6.91 -21.36 -17.26
N THR A 29 6.11 -20.36 -17.68
CA THR A 29 5.87 -20.10 -19.11
C THR A 29 7.16 -19.75 -19.84
N LEU A 30 8.00 -18.90 -19.25
CA LEU A 30 9.28 -18.50 -19.82
C LEU A 30 10.24 -19.70 -19.96
N ILE A 31 10.34 -20.52 -18.91
CA ILE A 31 11.17 -21.72 -18.92
C ILE A 31 10.68 -22.70 -20.01
N ASN A 32 9.36 -22.96 -20.08
CA ASN A 32 8.80 -23.86 -21.09
C ASN A 32 8.99 -23.33 -22.51
N TYR A 33 8.81 -22.01 -22.72
CA TYR A 33 9.04 -21.39 -24.01
C TYR A 33 10.50 -21.53 -24.44
N ASN A 34 11.44 -21.18 -23.58
CA ASN A 34 12.87 -21.26 -23.88
C ASN A 34 13.31 -22.71 -24.15
N LYS A 35 12.84 -23.66 -23.34
CA LYS A 35 13.15 -25.09 -23.56
C LYS A 35 12.57 -25.60 -24.88
N THR A 36 11.36 -25.20 -25.22
CA THR A 36 10.72 -25.57 -26.48
C THR A 36 11.49 -25.01 -27.69
N VAL A 37 11.85 -23.73 -27.64
CA VAL A 37 12.64 -23.10 -28.72
C VAL A 37 14.01 -23.75 -28.86
N ASP A 38 14.70 -24.02 -27.76
CA ASP A 38 16.01 -24.68 -27.76
C ASP A 38 15.94 -26.09 -28.40
N ASN A 39 14.91 -26.86 -28.05
CA ASN A 39 14.69 -28.18 -28.64
C ASN A 39 14.46 -28.11 -30.16
N ILE A 40 13.66 -27.14 -30.62
CA ILE A 40 13.41 -26.92 -32.02
C ILE A 40 14.69 -26.47 -32.74
N ASP A 41 15.48 -25.59 -32.15
CA ASP A 41 16.75 -25.12 -32.71
C ASP A 41 17.79 -26.25 -32.84
N LYS A 42 17.79 -27.21 -31.93
CA LYS A 42 18.59 -28.44 -32.01
C LYS A 42 18.14 -29.28 -33.23
N VAL A 43 16.82 -29.50 -33.38
CA VAL A 43 16.26 -30.21 -34.58
C VAL A 43 16.64 -29.51 -35.87
N LEU A 44 16.45 -28.19 -35.93
CA LEU A 44 16.84 -27.38 -37.11
C LEU A 44 18.34 -27.52 -37.42
N THR A 45 19.18 -27.56 -36.39
CA THR A 45 20.62 -27.70 -36.61
C THR A 45 20.95 -29.04 -37.26
N VAL A 46 20.36 -30.13 -36.75
CA VAL A 46 20.52 -31.45 -37.35
C VAL A 46 20.04 -31.53 -38.78
N LEU A 47 18.86 -30.98 -39.08
CA LEU A 47 18.31 -30.93 -40.41
C LEU A 47 19.19 -30.11 -41.39
N VAL A 48 19.66 -28.94 -40.93
CA VAL A 48 20.53 -28.07 -41.76
C VAL A 48 21.89 -28.71 -42.02
N ASP A 49 22.46 -29.39 -41.04
CA ASP A 49 23.74 -30.10 -41.19
C ASP A 49 23.62 -31.27 -42.18
N ASN A 50 22.46 -31.94 -42.22
CA ASN A 50 22.15 -33.05 -43.12
C ASN A 50 21.39 -32.62 -44.40
N ASN A 51 21.65 -31.40 -44.90
CA ASN A 51 21.09 -30.90 -46.14
C ASN A 51 19.56 -30.95 -46.26
N GLY A 52 18.85 -30.76 -45.13
CA GLY A 52 17.38 -30.69 -45.07
C GLY A 52 16.68 -32.04 -44.94
N LYS A 53 17.39 -33.10 -44.55
CA LYS A 53 16.86 -34.45 -44.35
C LYS A 53 17.29 -35.04 -43.00
N PHE A 54 16.56 -36.08 -42.57
CA PHE A 54 16.95 -36.89 -41.42
C PHE A 54 17.73 -38.15 -41.81
N ASP A 55 17.97 -38.38 -43.10
CA ASP A 55 18.70 -39.54 -43.61
C ASP A 55 20.13 -39.53 -43.05
N ASP A 56 20.65 -40.69 -42.61
CA ASP A 56 22.00 -40.93 -42.06
C ASP A 56 22.27 -40.50 -40.63
N LEU A 57 21.28 -40.24 -39.79
CA LEU A 57 21.50 -40.15 -38.35
C LEU A 57 21.69 -41.53 -37.77
N ASN A 58 22.93 -41.91 -37.43
CA ASN A 58 23.20 -43.00 -36.51
C ASN A 58 22.73 -42.60 -35.11
N PHE A 59 21.44 -42.84 -34.85
CA PHE A 59 20.94 -42.83 -33.48
C PHE A 59 21.64 -43.95 -32.73
N GLY A 60 22.63 -43.65 -31.87
CA GLY A 60 23.44 -44.62 -31.16
C GLY A 60 22.57 -45.74 -30.59
N ASP A 61 22.84 -46.98 -30.96
CA ASP A 61 22.31 -48.15 -30.32
C ASP A 61 22.89 -48.16 -28.87
N ASP A 62 22.07 -47.80 -27.91
CA ASP A 62 22.35 -48.13 -26.49
C ASP A 62 22.21 -49.64 -26.30
N ASN A 63 23.02 -50.44 -26.99
CA ASN A 63 23.29 -51.81 -26.62
C ASN A 63 24.39 -51.79 -25.57
N LEU A 64 23.98 -51.82 -24.30
CA LEU A 64 24.75 -52.27 -23.21
C LEU A 64 25.20 -53.75 -23.46
N GLU A 65 26.24 -53.97 -24.24
CA GLU A 65 27.04 -55.17 -24.13
C GLU A 65 28.26 -54.84 -23.26
N ASN A 66 28.22 -55.40 -22.06
CA ASN A 66 29.37 -55.62 -21.21
C ASN A 66 30.46 -56.32 -21.99
N THR A 67 31.58 -55.67 -22.23
CA THR A 67 32.87 -56.40 -22.41
C THR A 67 33.96 -55.64 -21.64
N ASP A 68 34.55 -56.42 -20.76
CA ASP A 68 35.69 -56.09 -19.94
C ASP A 68 36.88 -55.49 -20.69
N GLY A 69 37.53 -54.56 -20.04
CA GLY A 69 39.01 -54.46 -19.94
C GLY A 69 39.74 -53.77 -21.10
N ASN A 70 40.20 -52.63 -20.95
CA ASN A 70 41.57 -52.17 -20.86
C ASN A 70 41.80 -50.72 -21.36
N ASN A 71 42.58 -50.01 -20.58
CA ASN A 71 43.12 -48.68 -20.73
C ASN A 71 43.39 -48.18 -22.16
N ASN A 72 42.94 -46.94 -22.49
CA ASN A 72 43.88 -45.86 -22.84
C ASN A 72 43.18 -44.48 -22.78
N LYS A 73 43.82 -43.61 -22.04
CA LYS A 73 43.54 -42.14 -22.00
C LYS A 73 43.92 -41.54 -23.37
N ASP A 74 43.22 -40.49 -23.69
CA ASP A 74 43.40 -39.53 -24.78
C ASP A 74 42.50 -39.72 -25.99
N ASN A 75 41.24 -39.26 -25.85
CA ASN A 75 40.55 -38.59 -26.95
C ASN A 75 39.43 -37.72 -26.39
N LEU A 76 39.79 -36.50 -26.06
CA LEU A 76 38.83 -35.38 -25.93
C LEU A 76 38.24 -35.08 -27.32
N ASN A 77 37.25 -35.81 -27.73
CA ASN A 77 36.47 -35.51 -28.90
C ASN A 77 34.99 -35.38 -28.50
N HIS A 78 34.52 -34.15 -28.63
CA HIS A 78 33.17 -33.68 -28.79
C HIS A 78 32.11 -34.78 -28.84
N GLN A 79 31.73 -35.30 -27.70
CA GLN A 79 30.47 -35.99 -27.54
C GLN A 79 29.38 -34.89 -27.66
N LYS A 80 28.88 -34.71 -28.91
CA LYS A 80 27.66 -33.93 -29.16
C LYS A 80 26.58 -34.61 -28.35
N ASP A 81 26.09 -33.90 -27.34
CA ASP A 81 24.99 -34.31 -26.48
C ASP A 81 23.72 -34.46 -27.34
N HIS A 82 23.52 -35.63 -27.90
CA HIS A 82 22.34 -36.03 -28.67
C HIS A 82 21.24 -36.64 -27.81
N GLY A 83 21.31 -36.47 -26.49
CA GLY A 83 20.49 -37.15 -25.49
C GLY A 83 18.97 -36.90 -25.52
N GLU A 84 18.47 -36.09 -26.44
CA GLU A 84 17.02 -35.84 -26.59
C GLU A 84 16.43 -36.30 -27.93
N PHE A 85 17.24 -36.81 -28.89
CA PHE A 85 16.76 -37.31 -30.16
C PHE A 85 16.59 -38.82 -30.11
N THR A 86 15.36 -39.27 -30.36
CA THR A 86 15.03 -40.69 -30.52
C THR A 86 14.92 -41.12 -31.99
N LYS A 87 14.98 -42.41 -32.26
CA LYS A 87 14.71 -42.96 -33.60
C LYS A 87 13.33 -42.54 -34.16
N GLU A 88 12.44 -42.11 -33.27
CA GLU A 88 11.09 -41.64 -33.59
C GLU A 88 11.02 -40.11 -33.96
N THR A 89 12.06 -39.33 -33.64
CA THR A 89 12.08 -37.88 -33.86
C THR A 89 11.76 -37.48 -35.31
N PRO A 90 12.31 -38.17 -36.37
CA PRO A 90 12.00 -37.87 -37.75
C PRO A 90 10.51 -38.03 -38.07
N TYR A 91 9.83 -39.00 -37.48
CA TYR A 91 8.42 -39.29 -37.76
C TYR A 91 7.43 -38.30 -37.11
N TRP A 92 7.87 -37.61 -36.11
CA TRP A 92 7.01 -36.65 -35.40
C TRP A 92 7.28 -35.20 -35.76
N THR A 93 8.45 -34.95 -36.39
CA THR A 93 8.84 -33.60 -36.81
C THR A 93 8.23 -33.26 -38.17
N ARG A 94 7.42 -32.20 -38.19
CA ARG A 94 6.86 -31.64 -39.42
C ARG A 94 7.77 -30.52 -39.89
N PHE A 95 8.40 -30.73 -41.05
CA PHE A 95 9.34 -29.77 -41.60
C PHE A 95 9.29 -29.77 -43.11
N PHE A 96 9.86 -28.73 -43.71
CA PHE A 96 10.15 -28.64 -45.13
C PHE A 96 11.47 -27.91 -45.37
N SER A 97 12.08 -28.13 -46.50
CA SER A 97 13.34 -27.50 -46.85
C SER A 97 13.31 -26.98 -48.29
N VAL A 98 13.99 -25.85 -48.51
CA VAL A 98 14.15 -25.23 -49.83
C VAL A 98 15.64 -24.96 -50.05
N LYS A 99 16.17 -25.51 -51.12
CA LYS A 99 17.59 -25.38 -51.52
C LYS A 99 17.69 -24.61 -52.82
N PHE A 100 18.32 -23.47 -52.80
CA PHE A 100 18.67 -22.64 -53.94
C PHE A 100 20.12 -22.95 -54.33
N THR A 101 20.35 -23.40 -55.57
CA THR A 101 21.68 -23.74 -56.08
C THR A 101 22.06 -22.78 -57.17
N ASN A 102 23.31 -22.33 -57.23
CA ASN A 102 23.78 -21.38 -58.26
C ASN A 102 23.71 -21.94 -59.68
N SER A 103 23.74 -23.27 -59.80
CA SER A 103 23.74 -23.99 -61.11
C SER A 103 22.34 -24.32 -61.64
N ASN A 104 21.27 -24.16 -60.85
CA ASN A 104 19.91 -24.46 -61.28
C ASN A 104 18.96 -23.31 -60.94
N PRO A 105 18.22 -22.72 -61.89
CA PRO A 105 17.29 -21.63 -61.66
C PRO A 105 16.06 -22.05 -60.82
N GLU A 106 15.68 -23.33 -60.83
CA GLU A 106 14.57 -23.85 -60.04
C GLU A 106 15.09 -24.38 -58.66
N PRO A 107 14.56 -23.87 -57.56
CA PRO A 107 14.95 -24.37 -56.25
C PRO A 107 14.45 -25.79 -56.02
N ALA A 108 15.27 -26.61 -55.39
CA ALA A 108 14.85 -27.93 -54.93
C ALA A 108 14.04 -27.79 -53.63
N VAL A 109 12.79 -28.27 -53.67
CA VAL A 109 11.83 -28.16 -52.53
C VAL A 109 11.46 -29.56 -52.05
N ASP A 110 11.63 -29.80 -50.77
CA ASP A 110 11.16 -31.01 -50.10
C ASP A 110 10.07 -30.67 -49.07
N THR A 111 8.84 -31.06 -49.40
CA THR A 111 7.65 -30.90 -48.55
C THR A 111 7.06 -32.26 -48.15
N SER A 112 7.83 -33.35 -48.28
CA SER A 112 7.35 -34.71 -48.02
C SER A 112 6.87 -34.94 -46.57
N MET A 113 7.43 -34.19 -45.63
CA MET A 113 7.12 -34.31 -44.18
C MET A 113 6.07 -33.28 -43.70
N ILE A 114 5.44 -32.54 -44.63
CA ILE A 114 4.40 -31.55 -44.30
C ILE A 114 3.36 -31.48 -45.43
N ALA A 115 2.08 -31.54 -45.03
CA ALA A 115 0.98 -31.48 -46.00
C ALA A 115 0.33 -30.08 -46.11
N SER A 116 0.66 -29.19 -45.19
CA SER A 116 0.00 -27.87 -45.08
C SER A 116 0.68 -26.75 -45.87
N VAL A 117 1.77 -27.05 -46.57
CA VAL A 117 2.55 -26.07 -47.35
C VAL A 117 2.75 -26.60 -48.77
N SER A 118 2.35 -25.83 -49.77
CA SER A 118 2.63 -26.13 -51.17
C SER A 118 4.10 -25.82 -51.50
N LYS A 119 4.57 -26.33 -52.67
CA LYS A 119 5.94 -26.04 -53.11
C LYS A 119 6.15 -24.57 -53.41
N GLU A 120 5.13 -23.92 -54.00
CA GLU A 120 5.15 -22.49 -54.33
C GLU A 120 5.24 -21.66 -53.05
N GLU A 121 4.38 -21.93 -52.06
CA GLU A 121 4.42 -21.25 -50.75
C GLU A 121 5.76 -21.45 -50.05
N ALA A 122 6.34 -22.66 -50.08
CA ALA A 122 7.64 -22.93 -49.47
C ALA A 122 8.75 -22.07 -50.10
N ILE A 123 8.73 -21.88 -51.44
CA ILE A 123 9.70 -21.06 -52.17
C ILE A 123 9.56 -19.59 -51.75
N ASP A 124 8.33 -19.07 -51.69
CA ASP A 124 8.07 -17.67 -51.30
C ASP A 124 8.52 -17.39 -49.87
N MET A 125 8.17 -18.27 -48.95
CA MET A 125 8.61 -18.18 -47.53
C MET A 125 10.15 -18.20 -47.42
N ALA A 126 10.82 -19.07 -48.19
CA ALA A 126 12.27 -19.17 -48.16
C ALA A 126 12.96 -17.93 -48.75
N ARG A 127 12.40 -17.31 -49.82
CA ARG A 127 12.90 -16.04 -50.38
C ARG A 127 12.80 -14.91 -49.39
N GLU A 128 11.61 -14.70 -48.81
CA GLU A 128 11.40 -13.66 -47.78
C GLU A 128 12.33 -13.83 -46.56
N THR A 129 12.57 -15.09 -46.18
CA THR A 129 13.47 -15.42 -45.07
C THR A 129 14.94 -15.07 -45.39
N ILE A 130 15.40 -15.36 -46.61
CA ILE A 130 16.76 -15.03 -47.06
C ILE A 130 16.92 -13.49 -47.11
N ASP A 131 15.91 -12.79 -47.61
CA ASP A 131 15.93 -11.33 -47.75
C ASP A 131 15.92 -10.63 -46.38
N SER A 132 15.39 -11.27 -45.35
CA SER A 132 15.40 -10.74 -43.95
C SER A 132 16.80 -10.69 -43.31
N ASN A 133 17.80 -11.30 -43.96
CA ASN A 133 19.20 -11.37 -43.49
C ASN A 133 19.40 -12.01 -42.08
N SER A 134 18.42 -12.75 -41.61
CA SER A 134 18.46 -13.45 -40.31
C SER A 134 18.74 -14.95 -40.51
N MET A 135 19.77 -15.45 -39.84
CA MET A 135 20.16 -16.87 -39.98
C MET A 135 19.22 -17.84 -39.24
N ILE A 136 18.48 -17.37 -38.22
CA ILE A 136 17.53 -18.15 -37.48
C ILE A 136 16.39 -17.23 -36.98
N GLY A 137 15.16 -17.69 -37.02
CA GLY A 137 14.02 -16.88 -36.65
C GLY A 137 12.70 -17.65 -36.69
N PHE A 138 11.60 -16.88 -36.56
CA PHE A 138 10.24 -17.37 -36.75
C PHE A 138 9.64 -16.73 -38.02
N TYR A 139 8.98 -17.55 -38.83
CA TYR A 139 8.10 -17.10 -39.89
C TYR A 139 6.68 -17.63 -39.61
N GLY A 140 5.83 -16.77 -39.08
CA GLY A 140 4.52 -17.20 -38.59
C GLY A 140 4.61 -18.28 -37.51
N ALA A 141 4.09 -19.46 -37.81
CA ALA A 141 4.13 -20.62 -36.90
C ALA A 141 5.36 -21.53 -37.14
N TYR A 142 6.22 -21.18 -38.08
CA TYR A 142 7.39 -21.95 -38.42
C TYR A 142 8.66 -21.35 -37.80
N ARG A 143 9.52 -22.19 -37.20
CA ARG A 143 10.88 -21.83 -36.84
C ARG A 143 11.79 -22.17 -37.98
N TYR A 144 12.68 -21.28 -38.40
CA TYR A 144 13.55 -21.52 -39.56
C TYR A 144 15.03 -21.32 -39.21
N LYS A 145 15.88 -21.98 -40.01
CA LYS A 145 17.33 -21.77 -40.01
C LYS A 145 17.85 -21.74 -41.42
N VAL A 146 18.73 -20.77 -41.72
CA VAL A 146 19.35 -20.57 -43.02
C VAL A 146 20.80 -21.04 -42.98
N LYS A 147 21.24 -21.83 -43.99
CA LYS A 147 22.63 -22.17 -44.22
C LYS A 147 23.05 -21.60 -45.55
N ILE A 148 24.10 -20.82 -45.56
CA ILE A 148 24.71 -20.25 -46.77
C ILE A 148 26.04 -20.98 -46.99
N ALA A 149 26.19 -21.64 -48.11
CA ALA A 149 27.41 -22.25 -48.60
C ALA A 149 27.80 -21.61 -49.94
N ASP A 150 29.01 -21.86 -50.40
CA ASP A 150 29.53 -21.24 -51.62
C ASP A 150 28.67 -21.58 -52.86
N ASP A 151 28.12 -22.82 -52.93
CA ASP A 151 27.35 -23.34 -54.05
C ASP A 151 25.84 -23.32 -53.85
N PHE A 152 25.34 -23.12 -52.62
CA PHE A 152 23.90 -23.17 -52.36
C PHE A 152 23.48 -22.38 -51.13
N LYS A 153 22.20 -22.01 -51.09
CA LYS A 153 21.51 -21.53 -49.87
C LYS A 153 20.43 -22.54 -49.52
N LEU A 154 20.43 -23.00 -48.29
CA LEU A 154 19.43 -23.94 -47.74
C LEU A 154 18.64 -23.25 -46.63
N VAL A 155 17.33 -23.29 -46.74
CA VAL A 155 16.42 -22.85 -45.66
C VAL A 155 15.60 -24.06 -45.22
N VAL A 156 15.61 -24.33 -43.93
CA VAL A 156 14.82 -25.38 -43.34
C VAL A 156 13.81 -24.75 -42.37
N PHE A 157 12.57 -25.18 -42.48
CA PHE A 157 11.47 -24.76 -41.66
C PHE A 157 10.91 -25.93 -40.86
N VAL A 158 10.69 -25.75 -39.57
CA VAL A 158 10.02 -26.71 -38.66
C VAL A 158 8.71 -26.11 -38.18
N ASP A 159 7.62 -26.85 -38.34
CA ASP A 159 6.29 -26.45 -37.87
C ASP A 159 6.20 -26.52 -36.36
N CYS A 160 6.06 -25.37 -35.72
CA CYS A 160 5.95 -25.21 -34.26
C CYS A 160 4.50 -25.01 -33.77
N THR A 161 3.52 -25.19 -34.67
CA THR A 161 2.11 -24.93 -34.34
C THR A 161 1.63 -25.71 -33.14
N LYS A 162 2.03 -26.99 -33.01
CA LYS A 162 1.62 -27.87 -31.89
C LYS A 162 2.22 -27.40 -30.58
N GLU A 163 3.52 -27.09 -30.59
CA GLU A 163 4.28 -26.65 -29.43
C GLU A 163 3.76 -25.29 -28.93
N MET A 164 3.59 -24.32 -29.83
CA MET A 164 3.05 -23.02 -29.49
C MET A 164 1.60 -23.09 -29.02
N ARG A 165 0.80 -24.00 -29.55
CA ARG A 165 -0.56 -24.27 -29.10
C ARG A 165 -0.54 -24.85 -27.67
N SER A 166 0.38 -25.77 -27.37
CA SER A 166 0.54 -26.36 -26.05
C SER A 166 0.87 -25.30 -25.00
N ILE A 167 1.83 -24.39 -25.30
CA ILE A 167 2.19 -23.29 -24.41
C ILE A 167 0.99 -22.37 -24.17
N ARG A 168 0.26 -22.00 -25.23
CA ARG A 168 -0.93 -21.16 -25.14
C ARG A 168 -2.03 -21.81 -24.29
N TYR A 169 -2.27 -23.09 -24.48
CA TYR A 169 -3.21 -23.87 -23.68
C TYR A 169 -2.79 -23.93 -22.21
N PHE A 170 -1.51 -24.12 -21.93
CA PHE A 170 -0.99 -24.09 -20.58
C PHE A 170 -1.22 -22.74 -19.88
N VAL A 171 -0.91 -21.63 -20.57
CA VAL A 171 -1.16 -20.27 -20.04
C VAL A 171 -2.64 -20.05 -19.80
N PHE A 172 -3.51 -20.44 -20.75
CA PHE A 172 -4.95 -20.27 -20.60
C PHE A 172 -5.52 -21.07 -19.42
N THR A 173 -5.19 -22.37 -19.33
CA THR A 173 -5.67 -23.22 -18.24
C THR A 173 -5.09 -22.80 -16.89
N GLY A 174 -3.79 -22.45 -16.84
CA GLY A 174 -3.14 -21.94 -15.64
C GLY A 174 -3.79 -20.64 -15.13
N THR A 175 -4.15 -19.74 -16.05
CA THR A 175 -4.85 -18.49 -15.69
C THR A 175 -6.23 -18.77 -15.09
N TRP A 176 -7.01 -19.69 -15.69
CA TRP A 176 -8.33 -20.05 -15.14
C TRP A 176 -8.24 -20.72 -13.78
N ILE A 177 -7.31 -21.68 -13.61
CA ILE A 177 -7.08 -22.33 -12.31
C ILE A 177 -6.68 -21.29 -11.25
N SER A 178 -5.79 -20.35 -11.61
CA SER A 178 -5.36 -19.28 -10.71
C SER A 178 -6.51 -18.35 -10.34
N LEU A 179 -7.40 -18.02 -11.28
CA LEU A 179 -8.58 -17.19 -10.99
C LEU A 179 -9.50 -17.86 -9.97
N VAL A 180 -9.80 -19.16 -10.15
CA VAL A 180 -10.59 -19.94 -9.18
C VAL A 180 -9.89 -19.99 -7.82
N GLY A 181 -8.57 -20.22 -7.80
CA GLY A 181 -7.76 -20.20 -6.58
C GLY A 181 -7.81 -18.86 -5.85
N ILE A 182 -7.69 -17.74 -6.56
CA ILE A 182 -7.79 -16.39 -6.00
C ILE A 182 -9.16 -16.17 -5.34
N ILE A 183 -10.25 -16.59 -5.98
CA ILE A 183 -11.60 -16.49 -5.42
C ILE A 183 -11.72 -17.33 -4.14
N ALA A 184 -11.24 -18.57 -4.17
CA ALA A 184 -11.26 -19.44 -2.99
C ALA A 184 -10.49 -18.85 -1.82
N VAL A 185 -9.26 -18.35 -2.06
CA VAL A 185 -8.44 -17.69 -1.02
C VAL A 185 -9.11 -16.41 -0.53
N PHE A 186 -9.72 -15.62 -1.41
CA PHE A 186 -10.46 -14.43 -1.01
C PHE A 186 -11.58 -14.77 0.00
N ILE A 187 -12.37 -15.81 -0.28
CA ILE A 187 -13.44 -16.26 0.62
C ILE A 187 -12.86 -16.68 1.97
N ILE A 188 -11.78 -17.47 1.97
CA ILE A 188 -11.11 -17.92 3.19
C ILE A 188 -10.60 -16.72 3.99
N VAL A 189 -9.82 -15.82 3.38
CA VAL A 189 -9.27 -14.62 4.03
C VAL A 189 -10.39 -13.73 4.55
N PHE A 190 -11.49 -13.57 3.81
CA PHE A 190 -12.64 -12.77 4.22
C PHE A 190 -13.32 -13.34 5.49
N ILE A 191 -13.50 -14.66 5.56
CA ILE A 191 -14.10 -15.35 6.73
C ILE A 191 -13.16 -15.25 7.94
N PHE A 192 -11.88 -15.64 7.77
CA PHE A 192 -10.91 -15.65 8.86
C PHE A 192 -10.57 -14.23 9.36
N SER A 193 -10.53 -13.24 8.46
CA SER A 193 -10.38 -11.85 8.84
C SER A 193 -11.43 -11.40 9.86
N LYS A 194 -12.68 -11.88 9.75
CA LYS A 194 -13.73 -11.57 10.72
C LYS A 194 -13.43 -12.17 12.10
N ILE A 195 -12.91 -13.39 12.13
CA ILE A 195 -12.56 -14.10 13.37
C ILE A 195 -11.38 -13.43 14.07
N VAL A 196 -10.33 -13.10 13.34
CA VAL A 196 -9.11 -12.47 13.88
C VAL A 196 -9.36 -11.06 14.41
N PHE A 197 -10.19 -10.26 13.72
CA PHE A 197 -10.45 -8.87 14.13
C PHE A 197 -11.53 -8.72 15.22
N ASN A 198 -12.38 -9.71 15.45
CA ASN A 198 -13.41 -9.67 16.50
C ASN A 198 -12.84 -9.54 17.92
N PRO A 199 -11.79 -10.30 18.35
CA PRO A 199 -11.17 -10.13 19.65
C PRO A 199 -10.60 -8.73 19.86
N VAL A 200 -9.90 -8.20 18.84
CA VAL A 200 -9.32 -6.84 18.89
C VAL A 200 -10.42 -5.79 19.10
N LYS A 201 -11.55 -5.93 18.37
CA LYS A 201 -12.70 -5.05 18.57
C LYS A 201 -13.25 -5.16 20.00
N ARG A 202 -13.45 -6.38 20.50
CA ARG A 202 -13.97 -6.60 21.88
C ARG A 202 -13.06 -6.00 22.94
N THR A 203 -11.74 -6.14 22.80
CA THR A 203 -10.76 -5.57 23.73
C THR A 203 -10.83 -4.05 23.71
N TYR A 204 -10.87 -3.45 22.52
CA TYR A 204 -11.02 -2.01 22.36
C TYR A 204 -12.32 -1.48 22.96
N ASP A 205 -13.46 -2.16 22.71
CA ASP A 205 -14.77 -1.80 23.27
C ASP A 205 -14.79 -1.95 24.81
N LYS A 206 -14.11 -2.98 25.38
CA LYS A 206 -13.96 -3.17 26.82
C LYS A 206 -13.12 -2.05 27.45
N GLN A 207 -11.98 -1.73 26.87
CA GLN A 207 -11.11 -0.65 27.34
C GLN A 207 -11.85 0.69 27.39
N LYS A 208 -12.62 0.96 26.36
CA LYS A 208 -13.44 2.15 26.26
C LYS A 208 -14.51 2.24 27.37
N ARG A 209 -15.31 1.16 27.52
CA ARG A 209 -16.31 1.11 28.60
C ARG A 209 -15.66 1.28 29.98
N PHE A 210 -14.49 0.68 30.17
CA PHE A 210 -13.74 0.85 31.42
C PHE A 210 -13.41 2.32 31.66
N VAL A 211 -12.89 3.06 30.69
CA VAL A 211 -12.58 4.48 30.81
C VAL A 211 -13.83 5.31 31.14
N THR A 212 -14.95 5.06 30.43
CA THR A 212 -16.21 5.77 30.65
C THR A 212 -16.76 5.51 32.05
N ASN A 213 -16.79 4.23 32.49
CA ASN A 213 -17.29 3.86 33.81
C ASN A 213 -16.39 4.41 34.92
N ALA A 214 -15.06 4.26 34.78
CA ALA A 214 -14.12 4.82 35.77
C ALA A 214 -14.27 6.35 35.90
N ALA A 215 -14.49 7.05 34.79
CA ALA A 215 -14.73 8.50 34.83
C ALA A 215 -16.01 8.86 35.62
N HIS A 216 -17.11 8.10 35.43
CA HIS A 216 -18.33 8.30 36.18
C HIS A 216 -18.14 8.01 37.68
N GLU A 217 -17.47 6.90 38.03
CA GLU A 217 -17.20 6.51 39.38
C GLU A 217 -16.22 7.46 40.12
N LEU A 218 -15.32 8.12 39.42
CA LEU A 218 -14.42 9.13 39.95
C LEU A 218 -15.08 10.50 40.13
N LYS A 219 -16.09 10.83 39.36
CA LYS A 219 -16.76 12.14 39.47
C LYS A 219 -17.49 12.31 40.79
N THR A 220 -18.15 11.26 41.25
CA THR A 220 -18.92 11.28 42.54
C THR A 220 -18.04 11.58 43.78
N PRO A 221 -16.92 10.84 44.05
CA PRO A 221 -16.08 11.17 45.19
C PRO A 221 -15.43 12.55 45.07
N LEU A 222 -15.09 13.00 43.86
CA LEU A 222 -14.56 14.35 43.68
C LEU A 222 -15.58 15.43 44.03
N THR A 223 -16.86 15.23 43.69
CA THR A 223 -17.95 16.14 44.05
C THR A 223 -18.10 16.19 45.58
N ILE A 224 -18.00 15.04 46.29
CA ILE A 224 -18.06 14.98 47.74
C ILE A 224 -16.87 15.69 48.37
N ILE A 225 -15.65 15.48 47.85
CA ILE A 225 -14.44 16.18 48.33
C ILE A 225 -14.57 17.67 48.12
N SER A 226 -15.08 18.13 46.97
CA SER A 226 -15.32 19.55 46.70
C SER A 226 -16.30 20.16 47.70
N ALA A 227 -17.44 19.49 47.90
CA ALA A 227 -18.46 19.99 48.84
C ALA A 227 -17.95 20.05 50.29
N ASN A 228 -17.21 19.03 50.74
CA ASN A 228 -16.63 19.08 52.10
C ASN A 228 -15.55 20.17 52.23
N ASN A 229 -14.74 20.36 51.18
CA ASN A 229 -13.73 21.40 51.16
C ASN A 229 -14.35 22.81 51.20
N GLU A 230 -15.46 23.04 50.47
CA GLU A 230 -16.23 24.28 50.55
C GLU A 230 -16.80 24.53 51.96
N LEU A 231 -17.27 23.50 52.66
CA LEU A 231 -17.75 23.61 54.02
C LEU A 231 -16.63 24.00 55.00
N ILE A 232 -15.44 23.39 54.86
CA ILE A 232 -14.27 23.72 55.70
C ILE A 232 -13.82 25.16 55.43
N ASP A 233 -13.78 25.57 54.14
CA ASP A 233 -13.40 26.91 53.70
C ASP A 233 -14.34 27.97 54.27
N ALA A 234 -15.64 27.72 54.28
CA ALA A 234 -16.67 28.58 54.83
C ALA A 234 -16.59 28.68 56.36
N GLN A 235 -16.17 27.60 57.05
CA GLN A 235 -16.10 27.55 58.53
C GLN A 235 -14.83 28.19 59.08
N TYR A 236 -13.70 28.13 58.35
CA TYR A 236 -12.37 28.52 58.86
C TYR A 236 -11.75 29.72 58.09
N ASN A 237 -12.52 30.51 57.35
CA ASN A 237 -12.07 31.69 56.58
C ASN A 237 -10.90 31.42 55.62
N SER A 238 -11.15 30.54 54.66
CA SER A 238 -10.25 30.30 53.51
C SER A 238 -8.80 29.99 53.88
N LEU A 239 -8.55 28.74 54.19
CA LEU A 239 -7.20 28.22 54.45
C LEU A 239 -6.46 27.96 53.11
N ASP A 240 -5.14 28.17 53.11
CA ASP A 240 -4.31 27.86 51.93
C ASP A 240 -4.46 26.40 51.47
N GLU A 241 -4.65 25.49 52.44
CA GLU A 241 -4.87 24.06 52.19
C GLU A 241 -6.20 23.79 51.48
N THR A 242 -7.30 24.48 51.83
CA THR A 242 -8.60 24.32 51.17
C THR A 242 -8.56 24.83 49.74
N GLN A 243 -7.87 25.94 49.48
CA GLN A 243 -7.65 26.44 48.15
C GLN A 243 -6.81 25.48 47.28
N ALA A 244 -5.78 24.88 47.86
CA ALA A 244 -4.97 23.87 47.19
C ALA A 244 -5.79 22.61 46.83
N ILE A 245 -6.66 22.13 47.74
CA ILE A 245 -7.57 21.01 47.49
C ILE A 245 -8.56 21.37 46.34
N ASP A 246 -9.21 22.52 46.41
CA ASP A 246 -10.15 22.98 45.41
C ASP A 246 -9.51 23.02 44.01
N LYS A 247 -8.29 23.54 43.93
CA LYS A 247 -7.52 23.55 42.66
C LYS A 247 -7.28 22.15 42.12
N GLN A 248 -6.93 21.17 42.96
CA GLN A 248 -6.71 19.78 42.54
C GLN A 248 -8.02 19.11 42.11
N VAL A 249 -9.10 19.31 42.83
CA VAL A 249 -10.43 18.77 42.52
C VAL A 249 -10.91 19.30 41.17
N LYS A 250 -10.81 20.61 40.92
CA LYS A 250 -11.15 21.21 39.64
C LYS A 250 -10.32 20.62 38.48
N LYS A 251 -9.01 20.46 38.70
CA LYS A 251 -8.10 19.85 37.74
C LYS A 251 -8.49 18.41 37.40
N LEU A 252 -8.78 17.57 38.39
CA LEU A 252 -9.21 16.20 38.21
C LEU A 252 -10.56 16.12 37.47
N THR A 253 -11.50 17.00 37.84
CA THR A 253 -12.82 17.08 37.18
C THR A 253 -12.71 17.40 35.71
N ILE A 254 -11.87 18.37 35.31
CA ILE A 254 -11.60 18.72 33.94
C ILE A 254 -10.98 17.53 33.18
N MET A 255 -10.02 16.83 33.79
CA MET A 255 -9.37 15.67 33.21
C MET A 255 -10.36 14.53 32.95
N ILE A 256 -11.23 14.22 33.94
CA ILE A 256 -12.26 13.20 33.81
C ILE A 256 -13.27 13.55 32.72
N ASN A 257 -13.74 14.81 32.69
CA ASN A 257 -14.67 15.25 31.66
C ASN A 257 -14.05 15.12 30.23
N ASN A 258 -12.79 15.50 30.05
CA ASN A 258 -12.07 15.37 28.79
C ASN A 258 -11.88 13.89 28.39
N LEU A 259 -11.57 12.99 29.34
CA LEU A 259 -11.49 11.55 29.09
C LEU A 259 -12.82 10.95 28.66
N THR A 260 -13.90 11.34 29.35
CA THR A 260 -15.27 10.91 29.01
C THR A 260 -15.66 11.38 27.61
N LEU A 261 -15.34 12.64 27.27
CA LEU A 261 -15.58 13.15 25.93
C LEU A 261 -14.78 12.39 24.87
N LEU A 262 -13.49 12.17 25.09
CA LEU A 262 -12.67 11.38 24.15
C LEU A 262 -13.25 9.98 23.95
N SER A 263 -13.71 9.35 25.03
CA SER A 263 -14.36 8.03 24.95
C SER A 263 -15.65 8.06 24.10
N LYS A 264 -16.44 9.14 24.23
CA LYS A 264 -17.67 9.34 23.44
C LYS A 264 -17.38 9.68 21.97
N LEU A 265 -16.40 10.52 21.70
CA LEU A 265 -15.98 10.88 20.33
C LEU A 265 -15.41 9.70 19.56
N ASP A 266 -14.76 8.74 20.25
CA ASP A 266 -14.33 7.47 19.66
C ASP A 266 -15.51 6.56 19.26
N GLU A 267 -16.72 6.79 19.76
CA GLU A 267 -17.95 6.06 19.37
C GLU A 267 -18.48 6.54 18.03
N GLU A 268 -17.66 6.41 17.02
CA GLU A 268 -18.04 6.60 15.61
C GLU A 268 -19.40 7.28 15.36
N ASP A 269 -19.34 8.49 14.84
CA ASP A 269 -20.16 8.99 13.71
C ASP A 269 -21.69 8.81 13.71
N LYS A 270 -22.31 8.08 14.64
CA LYS A 270 -23.67 7.67 14.39
C LYS A 270 -24.76 8.52 15.06
N ASN A 271 -24.41 9.33 16.07
CA ASN A 271 -25.41 10.07 16.82
C ASN A 271 -25.08 11.56 17.08
N VAL A 272 -23.96 12.10 16.54
CA VAL A 272 -23.67 13.52 16.67
C VAL A 272 -24.28 14.25 15.50
N ASP A 273 -25.21 15.16 15.73
CA ASP A 273 -25.75 16.00 14.69
C ASP A 273 -24.67 17.01 14.25
N LEU A 274 -24.17 16.85 13.05
CA LEU A 274 -23.17 17.72 12.42
C LEU A 274 -23.80 18.60 11.33
N LYS A 275 -25.12 18.73 11.31
CA LYS A 275 -25.85 19.48 10.27
C LYS A 275 -26.12 20.91 10.67
N GLU A 276 -25.88 21.28 11.92
CA GLU A 276 -26.04 22.64 12.39
C GLU A 276 -25.10 23.58 11.63
N GLU A 277 -25.57 24.78 11.32
CA GLU A 277 -24.73 25.86 10.83
C GLU A 277 -24.15 26.62 12.02
N VAL A 278 -22.87 26.43 12.29
CA VAL A 278 -22.16 26.99 13.44
C VAL A 278 -21.55 28.33 13.03
N ASP A 279 -21.98 29.40 13.64
CA ASP A 279 -21.40 30.74 13.48
C ASP A 279 -20.12 30.89 14.31
N LEU A 280 -18.98 30.68 13.63
CA LEU A 280 -17.66 30.79 14.25
C LEU A 280 -17.30 32.22 14.62
N THR A 281 -17.81 33.22 13.88
CA THR A 281 -17.57 34.62 14.18
C THR A 281 -18.14 34.95 15.56
N LYS A 282 -19.43 34.69 15.77
CA LYS A 282 -20.11 34.92 17.04
C LYS A 282 -19.47 34.09 18.17
N LEU A 283 -19.28 32.80 17.91
CA LEU A 283 -18.75 31.88 18.93
C LEU A 283 -17.32 32.22 19.40
N SER A 284 -16.46 32.69 18.47
CA SER A 284 -15.11 33.13 18.83
C SER A 284 -15.14 34.45 19.62
N ASN A 285 -15.98 35.40 19.25
CA ASN A 285 -16.14 36.66 19.98
C ASN A 285 -16.61 36.41 21.42
N ASP A 286 -17.67 35.60 21.59
CA ASP A 286 -18.28 35.31 22.90
C ASP A 286 -17.27 34.57 23.83
N LEU A 287 -16.49 33.68 23.29
CA LEU A 287 -15.52 32.87 24.06
C LEU A 287 -14.25 33.65 24.44
N ILE A 288 -13.83 34.61 23.65
CA ILE A 288 -12.56 35.31 23.86
C ILE A 288 -12.72 36.45 24.86
N GLU A 289 -13.90 37.05 24.97
CA GLU A 289 -14.13 38.21 25.80
C GLU A 289 -13.66 38.04 27.27
N PRO A 290 -13.94 36.93 27.99
CA PRO A 290 -13.43 36.73 29.31
C PRO A 290 -11.90 36.61 29.40
N PHE A 291 -11.26 36.13 28.32
CA PHE A 291 -9.81 35.93 28.33
C PHE A 291 -9.01 37.24 28.13
N LYS A 292 -9.60 38.28 27.52
CA LYS A 292 -8.94 39.56 27.35
C LYS A 292 -8.41 40.13 28.67
N VAL A 293 -9.24 40.12 29.72
CA VAL A 293 -8.86 40.58 31.04
C VAL A 293 -7.71 39.77 31.64
N ILE A 294 -7.72 38.45 31.41
CA ILE A 294 -6.63 37.53 31.87
C ILE A 294 -5.33 37.83 31.14
N PHE A 295 -5.39 38.09 29.80
CA PHE A 295 -4.20 38.37 29.01
C PHE A 295 -3.60 39.74 29.41
N GLU A 296 -4.44 40.75 29.61
CA GLU A 296 -4.01 42.05 30.08
C GLU A 296 -3.32 41.97 31.46
N SER A 297 -3.88 41.21 32.40
CA SER A 297 -3.31 41.04 33.74
C SER A 297 -1.94 40.34 33.74
N ARG A 298 -1.68 39.51 32.69
CA ARG A 298 -0.42 38.85 32.46
C ARG A 298 0.56 39.57 31.56
N ASN A 299 0.22 40.79 31.09
CA ASN A 299 0.98 41.53 30.09
C ASN A 299 1.22 40.78 28.78
N ILE A 300 0.26 39.92 28.35
CA ILE A 300 0.34 39.17 27.13
C ILE A 300 -0.30 40.03 26.01
N LYS A 301 0.46 40.28 24.93
CA LYS A 301 -0.04 40.96 23.75
C LYS A 301 -0.99 40.04 22.98
N PHE A 302 -2.28 40.33 22.98
CA PHE A 302 -3.30 39.52 22.32
C PHE A 302 -3.72 40.15 21.00
N ASN A 303 -3.46 39.46 19.89
CA ASN A 303 -3.92 39.83 18.55
C ASN A 303 -5.08 38.91 18.16
N PHE A 304 -6.24 39.49 17.96
CA PHE A 304 -7.45 38.76 17.64
C PHE A 304 -8.00 39.26 16.30
N PHE A 305 -8.22 38.32 15.38
CA PHE A 305 -8.78 38.60 14.07
C PHE A 305 -9.76 37.50 13.66
N VAL A 306 -10.98 37.89 13.35
CA VAL A 306 -12.02 36.96 12.87
C VAL A 306 -12.76 37.63 11.70
N ASP A 307 -12.81 36.95 10.56
CA ASP A 307 -13.60 37.39 9.43
C ASP A 307 -15.10 37.37 9.77
N ASP A 308 -15.87 38.25 9.17
CA ASP A 308 -17.33 38.26 9.29
C ASP A 308 -17.92 37.06 8.53
N ASN A 309 -19.06 36.53 9.04
CA ASN A 309 -19.82 35.46 8.40
C ASN A 309 -19.04 34.14 8.19
N CYS A 310 -18.20 33.78 9.15
CA CYS A 310 -17.53 32.50 9.18
C CYS A 310 -18.48 31.40 9.66
N TYR A 311 -19.03 30.62 8.76
CA TYR A 311 -19.90 29.47 9.10
C TYR A 311 -19.25 28.14 8.73
N ILE A 312 -19.51 27.12 9.55
CA ILE A 312 -19.17 25.73 9.25
C ILE A 312 -20.35 24.81 9.59
N LYS A 313 -20.45 23.66 8.94
CA LYS A 313 -21.38 22.59 9.34
C LYS A 313 -20.77 21.79 10.47
N GLY A 314 -21.49 21.69 11.60
CA GLY A 314 -20.95 20.99 12.76
C GLY A 314 -21.88 20.93 13.94
N ASN A 315 -21.31 20.64 15.11
CA ASN A 315 -21.99 20.70 16.40
C ASN A 315 -21.45 21.87 17.22
N THR A 316 -22.31 22.81 17.55
CA THR A 316 -21.97 24.06 18.25
C THR A 316 -21.22 23.81 19.56
N ASN A 317 -21.66 22.85 20.37
CA ASN A 317 -21.04 22.55 21.66
C ASN A 317 -19.61 22.01 21.51
N LEU A 318 -19.39 21.10 20.52
CA LEU A 318 -18.07 20.55 20.26
C LEU A 318 -17.10 21.60 19.72
N ILE A 319 -17.58 22.47 18.84
CA ILE A 319 -16.76 23.57 18.30
C ILE A 319 -16.45 24.59 19.40
N SER A 320 -17.41 24.93 20.25
CA SER A 320 -17.17 25.79 21.43
C SER A 320 -16.08 25.19 22.32
N GLN A 321 -16.15 23.90 22.60
CA GLN A 321 -15.15 23.21 23.40
C GLN A 321 -13.77 23.17 22.72
N LEU A 322 -13.71 22.98 21.40
CA LEU A 322 -12.46 23.07 20.63
C LEU A 322 -11.82 24.45 20.77
N LEU A 323 -12.59 25.52 20.58
CA LEU A 323 -12.09 26.89 20.73
C LEU A 323 -11.61 27.18 22.16
N SER A 324 -12.38 26.77 23.17
CA SER A 324 -12.01 26.93 24.58
C SER A 324 -10.70 26.20 24.92
N LEU A 325 -10.51 24.98 24.41
CA LEU A 325 -9.27 24.23 24.63
C LEU A 325 -8.06 24.86 23.95
N LEU A 326 -8.23 25.44 22.77
CA LEU A 326 -7.15 26.14 22.06
C LEU A 326 -6.75 27.42 22.77
N ILE A 327 -7.73 28.21 23.24
CA ILE A 327 -7.50 29.48 23.97
C ILE A 327 -6.84 29.18 25.33
N ASP A 328 -7.36 28.19 26.06
CA ASP A 328 -6.77 27.74 27.34
C ASP A 328 -5.33 27.25 27.16
N ASN A 329 -5.07 26.49 26.09
CA ASN A 329 -3.71 26.07 25.74
C ASN A 329 -2.79 27.27 25.47
N ALA A 330 -3.23 28.22 24.67
CA ALA A 330 -2.47 29.44 24.39
C ALA A 330 -2.23 30.25 25.67
N ASN A 331 -3.25 30.42 26.52
CA ASN A 331 -3.13 31.10 27.80
C ASN A 331 -2.09 30.44 28.72
N LYS A 332 -2.04 29.12 28.79
CA LYS A 332 -1.11 28.39 29.66
C LYS A 332 0.34 28.50 29.20
N TYR A 333 0.58 28.46 27.90
CA TYR A 333 1.93 28.33 27.34
C TYR A 333 2.52 29.63 26.80
N ALA A 334 1.72 30.65 26.51
CA ALA A 334 2.20 31.93 26.03
C ALA A 334 3.07 32.65 27.06
N LEU A 335 4.18 33.24 26.58
CA LEU A 335 5.10 34.03 27.36
C LEU A 335 4.83 35.53 27.19
N THR A 336 4.71 36.03 25.95
CA THR A 336 4.56 37.46 25.64
C THR A 336 3.45 37.79 24.66
N TYR A 337 3.09 36.87 23.77
CA TYR A 337 2.02 37.14 22.78
C TYR A 337 1.18 35.90 22.47
N ILE A 338 -0.07 36.16 22.06
CA ILE A 338 -1.01 35.20 21.50
C ILE A 338 -1.63 35.83 20.23
N ASN A 339 -1.63 35.09 19.13
CA ASN A 339 -2.41 35.42 17.94
C ASN A 339 -3.51 34.38 17.77
N PHE A 340 -4.74 34.87 17.54
CA PHE A 340 -5.90 34.03 17.25
C PHE A 340 -6.57 34.58 15.99
N GLU A 341 -6.64 33.77 14.94
CA GLU A 341 -7.17 34.15 13.65
C GLU A 341 -8.20 33.14 13.17
N VAL A 342 -9.35 33.62 12.68
CA VAL A 342 -10.36 32.84 11.96
C VAL A 342 -10.58 33.51 10.61
N ARG A 343 -10.30 32.83 9.53
CA ARG A 343 -10.38 33.38 8.18
C ARG A 343 -11.14 32.46 7.24
N ILE A 344 -11.85 33.06 6.29
CA ILE A 344 -12.45 32.34 5.17
C ILE A 344 -11.36 32.05 4.13
N VAL A 345 -11.11 30.78 3.84
CA VAL A 345 -10.10 30.33 2.87
C VAL A 345 -10.76 29.47 1.80
N GLY A 346 -10.97 30.03 0.63
CA GLY A 346 -11.66 29.34 -0.47
C GLY A 346 -13.11 29.02 -0.12
N LYS A 347 -13.47 27.71 -0.08
CA LYS A 347 -14.82 27.26 0.32
C LYS A 347 -14.88 26.78 1.77
N GLY A 348 -13.90 27.04 2.60
CA GLY A 348 -13.85 26.59 3.97
C GLY A 348 -13.37 27.67 4.93
N VAL A 349 -13.17 27.31 6.19
CA VAL A 349 -12.68 28.19 7.24
C VAL A 349 -11.37 27.64 7.80
N GLU A 350 -10.38 28.54 7.97
CA GLU A 350 -9.12 28.28 8.64
C GLU A 350 -9.11 28.99 10.00
N LEU A 351 -8.90 28.19 11.05
CA LEU A 351 -8.64 28.66 12.41
C LEU A 351 -7.15 28.49 12.69
N LYS A 352 -6.50 29.59 13.10
CA LYS A 352 -5.08 29.59 13.45
C LYS A 352 -4.85 30.20 14.82
N THR A 353 -4.15 29.45 15.67
CA THR A 353 -3.64 29.98 16.93
C THR A 353 -2.12 29.93 16.91
N SER A 354 -1.45 30.94 17.42
CA SER A 354 0.00 30.91 17.64
C SER A 354 0.41 31.76 18.83
N ASN A 355 1.43 31.30 19.52
CA ASN A 355 2.00 31.98 20.67
C ASN A 355 3.50 31.66 20.77
N ASP A 356 4.25 32.51 21.45
CA ASP A 356 5.56 32.16 21.93
C ASP A 356 5.46 31.18 23.09
N ALA A 357 6.38 30.21 23.14
CA ALA A 357 6.44 29.20 24.19
C ALA A 357 7.86 28.64 24.30
N ASP A 358 8.27 28.25 25.49
CA ASP A 358 9.54 27.51 25.69
C ASP A 358 9.35 26.06 25.19
N ILE A 359 9.30 25.90 23.89
CA ILE A 359 9.04 24.62 23.23
C ILE A 359 9.96 24.43 22.01
N ASP A 360 10.52 23.24 21.89
CA ASP A 360 11.17 22.76 20.69
C ASP A 360 10.84 21.27 20.55
N GLU A 361 9.92 20.96 19.65
CA GLU A 361 9.42 19.60 19.44
C GLU A 361 9.65 19.17 18.00
N LYS A 362 10.57 18.22 17.81
CA LYS A 362 10.94 17.72 16.48
C LYS A 362 9.78 17.03 15.76
N ASN A 363 8.87 16.44 16.50
CA ASN A 363 7.66 15.82 15.96
C ASN A 363 6.40 16.43 16.60
N PRO A 364 5.91 17.58 16.12
CA PRO A 364 4.76 18.26 16.70
C PRO A 364 3.49 17.41 16.77
N ASN A 365 3.36 16.36 15.95
CA ASN A 365 2.21 15.46 15.99
C ASN A 365 2.12 14.67 17.30
N LEU A 366 3.21 14.48 18.05
CA LEU A 366 3.18 13.86 19.37
C LEU A 366 2.34 14.67 20.35
N LEU A 367 2.26 15.98 20.21
CA LEU A 367 1.39 16.85 21.02
C LEU A 367 -0.11 16.54 20.87
N LEU A 368 -0.51 15.81 19.82
CA LEU A 368 -1.88 15.32 19.61
C LEU A 368 -2.14 13.97 20.28
N GLU A 369 -1.11 13.31 20.79
CA GLU A 369 -1.27 12.04 21.50
C GLU A 369 -1.79 12.27 22.93
N ARG A 370 -2.57 11.32 23.42
CA ARG A 370 -3.15 11.39 24.79
C ARG A 370 -2.06 11.31 25.83
N PHE A 371 -2.10 12.19 26.83
CA PHE A 371 -1.16 12.30 27.95
C PHE A 371 0.27 12.70 27.55
N TYR A 372 0.52 12.98 26.26
CA TYR A 372 1.83 13.46 25.84
C TYR A 372 2.02 14.92 26.23
N ARG A 373 3.18 15.23 26.77
CA ARG A 373 3.63 16.59 27.13
C ARG A 373 5.09 16.72 26.79
N ASN A 374 5.47 17.85 26.19
CA ASN A 374 6.88 18.14 25.93
C ASN A 374 7.66 18.23 27.25
N ASP A 375 8.89 17.70 27.27
CA ASP A 375 9.71 17.59 28.49
C ASP A 375 10.00 18.95 29.14
N LYS A 376 10.17 20.02 28.38
CA LYS A 376 10.37 21.38 28.90
C LYS A 376 9.15 21.92 29.64
N ALA A 377 7.95 21.50 29.27
CA ALA A 377 6.70 21.89 29.92
C ALA A 377 6.35 21.00 31.12
N ARG A 378 6.98 19.82 31.22
CA ARG A 378 6.71 18.86 32.32
C ARG A 378 7.26 19.38 33.63
N GLY A 379 6.38 19.59 34.60
CA GLY A 379 6.74 20.13 35.93
C GLY A 379 6.73 21.66 36.06
N LYS A 380 6.79 22.42 34.98
CA LYS A 380 6.76 23.89 35.00
C LYS A 380 5.36 24.47 34.79
N ILE A 381 4.58 23.85 33.93
CA ILE A 381 3.25 24.33 33.52
C ILE A 381 2.21 23.26 33.85
N GLU A 382 1.11 23.63 34.49
CA GLU A 382 0.05 22.69 34.79
C GLU A 382 -0.73 22.27 33.53
N GLY A 383 -0.89 20.97 33.32
CA GLY A 383 -1.67 20.44 32.19
C GLY A 383 -1.79 18.91 32.25
N SER A 384 -2.87 18.36 31.68
CA SER A 384 -3.15 16.93 31.64
C SER A 384 -2.56 16.22 30.39
N GLY A 385 -2.18 16.98 29.34
CA GLY A 385 -1.80 16.42 28.03
C GLY A 385 -2.99 15.82 27.26
N ILE A 386 -4.23 16.15 27.63
CA ILE A 386 -5.44 15.61 26.99
C ILE A 386 -6.08 16.65 26.04
N GLY A 387 -5.93 17.94 26.31
CA GLY A 387 -6.66 19.00 25.58
C GLY A 387 -6.49 18.95 24.06
N LEU A 388 -5.24 18.88 23.58
CA LEU A 388 -4.97 18.82 22.12
C LEU A 388 -5.44 17.51 21.48
N SER A 389 -5.45 16.40 22.21
CA SER A 389 -6.03 15.15 21.70
C SER A 389 -7.56 15.24 21.54
N VAL A 390 -8.26 15.96 22.43
CA VAL A 390 -9.69 16.28 22.29
C VAL A 390 -9.92 17.16 21.05
N VAL A 391 -9.13 18.21 20.88
CA VAL A 391 -9.17 19.08 19.70
C VAL A 391 -9.03 18.26 18.42
N ASN A 392 -8.03 17.36 18.38
CA ASN A 392 -7.80 16.50 17.21
C ASN A 392 -9.00 15.60 16.87
N GLU A 393 -9.65 15.00 17.87
CA GLU A 393 -10.81 14.14 17.65
C GLU A 393 -12.04 14.97 17.19
N ILE A 394 -12.26 16.17 17.77
CA ILE A 394 -13.33 17.06 17.30
C ILE A 394 -13.10 17.49 15.83
N VAL A 395 -11.87 17.85 15.47
CA VAL A 395 -11.50 18.21 14.09
C VAL A 395 -11.75 17.04 13.13
N LYS A 396 -11.35 15.82 13.50
CA LYS A 396 -11.60 14.62 12.69
C LYS A 396 -13.09 14.32 12.51
N LEU A 397 -13.88 14.48 13.58
CA LEU A 397 -15.33 14.28 13.52
C LEU A 397 -15.96 15.23 12.51
N HIS A 398 -15.52 16.50 12.49
CA HIS A 398 -15.97 17.53 11.53
C HIS A 398 -15.27 17.45 10.18
N LYS A 399 -14.55 16.33 9.87
CA LYS A 399 -13.83 16.11 8.61
C LYS A 399 -12.79 17.20 8.27
N GLY A 400 -12.34 17.93 9.29
CA GLY A 400 -11.30 18.94 9.19
C GLY A 400 -9.89 18.33 9.18
N THR A 401 -8.90 19.21 9.08
CA THR A 401 -7.48 18.87 9.19
C THR A 401 -6.82 19.77 10.23
N ILE A 402 -5.90 19.21 11.01
CA ILE A 402 -5.10 19.95 11.99
C ILE A 402 -3.62 19.80 11.64
N LYS A 403 -2.88 20.91 11.75
CA LYS A 403 -1.41 20.94 11.60
C LYS A 403 -0.82 21.72 12.76
N LEU A 404 0.18 21.13 13.40
CA LEU A 404 0.94 21.77 14.48
C LEU A 404 2.36 22.09 14.02
N ASN A 405 2.90 23.19 14.54
CA ASN A 405 4.33 23.50 14.48
C ASN A 405 4.78 23.95 15.88
N ALA A 406 5.94 23.45 16.30
CA ALA A 406 6.51 23.74 17.61
C ALA A 406 8.04 23.84 17.48
N SER A 407 8.51 24.94 16.89
CA SER A 407 9.92 25.18 16.61
C SER A 407 10.30 26.64 16.88
N ASN A 408 11.57 26.91 17.19
CA ASN A 408 12.10 28.23 17.42
C ASN A 408 11.35 29.01 18.51
N ASN A 409 10.94 28.32 19.58
CA ASN A 409 10.13 28.88 20.68
C ASN A 409 8.78 29.48 20.21
N VAL A 410 8.25 29.04 19.09
CA VAL A 410 6.92 29.37 18.61
C VAL A 410 6.09 28.11 18.47
N TYR A 411 4.93 28.12 19.10
CA TYR A 411 3.89 27.13 18.88
C TYR A 411 2.82 27.68 17.95
N SER A 412 2.38 26.89 16.99
CA SER A 412 1.22 27.23 16.18
C SER A 412 0.36 26.00 15.86
N CYS A 413 -0.94 26.24 15.86
CA CYS A 413 -1.94 25.25 15.50
C CYS A 413 -2.81 25.83 14.39
N VAL A 414 -2.91 25.11 13.26
CA VAL A 414 -3.74 25.49 12.11
C VAL A 414 -4.78 24.40 11.88
N ILE A 415 -6.05 24.75 11.94
CA ILE A 415 -7.19 23.87 11.71
C ILE A 415 -7.94 24.37 10.47
N LYS A 416 -8.30 23.46 9.56
CA LYS A 416 -9.09 23.77 8.37
C LYS A 416 -10.35 22.94 8.34
N PHE A 417 -11.48 23.60 8.23
CA PHE A 417 -12.77 22.98 7.98
C PHE A 417 -13.17 23.25 6.52
N LYS A 418 -13.75 22.22 5.90
CA LYS A 418 -14.32 22.32 4.54
C LYS A 418 -15.84 22.48 4.69
N ASN A 419 -16.42 23.45 4.00
CA ASN A 419 -17.87 23.59 3.87
C ASN A 419 -18.43 22.59 2.86
#